data_99862336260b94d8c38071c327331874
#
_entry.id   99862336260b94d8c38071c327331874
#
_cell.length_a   1.000
_cell.length_b   1.000
_cell.length_c   1.000
_cell.angle_alpha   90.00
_cell.angle_beta   90.00
_cell.angle_gamma   90.00
#
_symmetry.space_group_name_H-M   'P 1'
#
loop_
_entity.id
_entity.type
_entity.pdbx_description
1 polymer ?
#
loop_
_entity_poly.entity_id
_entity_poly.type
_entity_poly.pdbx_seq_one_letter_code
_entity_poly.pdbx_strand_id
1 'polypeptide(L)'
;YNIFAWSKTYRYALINSGFDVKEISLNEELPEKLDILVIADMKTPLSDNEMIRLNAYIERGGNLLIVGEPRRQEVMNPLVEQLGVRFLPGQLVRPTEHFLPDLVLAKATPEANAMSYLFNSLSYAKGVIAMPGCTALEYVDDKGYDVIPLFVSDSARGWNELQTVNFIDDKVELNPETGEV
;
A
#
# COMPACT_ATOMS: atom_id res chain seq x y z
N TYR A 1 -11.76 1.18 8.65
CA TYR A 1 -11.75 1.93 7.38
C TYR A 1 -13.15 2.20 6.86
N ASN A 2 -14.11 1.30 7.01
CA ASN A 2 -15.47 1.47 6.50
C ASN A 2 -16.25 2.61 7.13
N ILE A 3 -16.00 2.93 8.40
CA ILE A 3 -16.73 3.97 9.15
C ILE A 3 -16.62 5.33 8.46
N PHE A 4 -15.46 5.66 7.93
CA PHE A 4 -15.23 6.98 7.33
C PHE A 4 -15.65 7.06 5.87
N ALA A 5 -15.68 5.93 5.15
CA ALA A 5 -16.12 5.92 3.75
C ALA A 5 -17.59 6.32 3.60
N TRP A 6 -18.45 5.95 4.56
CA TRP A 6 -19.90 6.15 4.53
C TRP A 6 -20.40 7.30 5.40
N SER A 7 -19.56 7.85 6.26
CA SER A 7 -19.97 8.92 7.15
C SER A 7 -19.98 10.27 6.43
N LYS A 8 -21.17 10.75 6.07
CA LYS A 8 -21.34 12.07 5.45
C LYS A 8 -20.85 13.23 6.31
N THR A 9 -20.70 13.01 7.62
CA THR A 9 -20.20 14.01 8.56
C THR A 9 -18.68 14.14 8.50
N TYR A 10 -17.99 13.13 7.98
CA TYR A 10 -16.54 13.18 7.79
C TYR A 10 -16.18 13.82 6.46
N ARG A 11 -15.55 14.98 6.51
CA ARG A 11 -15.28 15.82 5.33
C ARG A 11 -14.61 15.07 4.15
N TYR A 12 -13.69 14.17 4.46
CA TYR A 12 -12.90 13.44 3.47
C TYR A 12 -13.42 12.03 3.19
N ALA A 13 -14.64 11.72 3.61
CA ALA A 13 -15.26 10.44 3.29
C ALA A 13 -15.44 10.28 1.78
N LEU A 14 -15.28 9.07 1.27
CA LEU A 14 -15.40 8.75 -0.15
C LEU A 14 -16.76 9.16 -0.71
N ILE A 15 -17.83 8.97 0.07
CA ILE A 15 -19.18 9.37 -0.34
C ILE A 15 -19.30 10.88 -0.59
N ASN A 16 -18.56 11.71 0.16
CA ASN A 16 -18.54 13.16 -0.04
C ASN A 16 -17.68 13.59 -1.25
N SER A 17 -16.88 12.67 -1.76
CA SER A 17 -16.07 12.84 -2.96
C SER A 17 -16.74 12.25 -4.21
N GLY A 18 -18.01 11.84 -4.11
CA GLY A 18 -18.80 11.34 -5.23
C GLY A 18 -18.69 9.84 -5.48
N PHE A 19 -18.09 9.09 -4.56
CA PHE A 19 -18.05 7.62 -4.64
C PHE A 19 -19.25 7.01 -3.93
N ASP A 20 -19.93 6.09 -4.60
CA ASP A 20 -20.92 5.22 -3.96
C ASP A 20 -20.19 3.97 -3.46
N VAL A 21 -20.23 3.73 -2.15
CA VAL A 21 -19.42 2.70 -1.49
C VAL A 21 -20.32 1.63 -0.89
N LYS A 22 -20.03 0.38 -1.24
CA LYS A 22 -20.74 -0.80 -0.72
C LYS A 22 -19.73 -1.85 -0.26
N GLU A 23 -20.00 -2.48 0.85
CA GLU A 23 -19.29 -3.67 1.29
C GLU A 23 -19.78 -4.88 0.48
N ILE A 24 -18.84 -5.69 -0.02
CA ILE A 24 -19.12 -6.90 -0.79
C ILE A 24 -18.23 -8.04 -0.28
N SER A 25 -18.69 -9.26 -0.53
CA SER A 25 -17.96 -10.48 -0.20
C SER A 25 -17.41 -11.13 -1.46
N LEU A 26 -16.15 -11.56 -1.43
CA LEU A 26 -15.57 -12.39 -2.48
C LEU A 26 -16.12 -13.82 -2.48
N ASN A 27 -16.93 -14.21 -1.48
CA ASN A 27 -17.65 -15.48 -1.49
C ASN A 27 -18.88 -15.49 -2.41
N GLU A 28 -19.26 -14.31 -2.94
CA GLU A 28 -20.34 -14.12 -3.90
C GLU A 28 -19.79 -13.62 -5.23
N GLU A 29 -20.59 -13.66 -6.28
CA GLU A 29 -20.23 -13.08 -7.57
C GLU A 29 -20.11 -11.55 -7.45
N LEU A 30 -19.04 -11.00 -8.01
CA LEU A 30 -18.83 -9.57 -8.03
C LEU A 30 -19.79 -8.89 -9.00
N PRO A 31 -20.38 -7.74 -8.64
CA PRO A 31 -21.27 -7.00 -9.52
C PRO A 31 -20.63 -6.69 -10.87
N GLU A 32 -21.42 -6.76 -11.94
CA GLU A 32 -20.94 -6.39 -13.29
C GLU A 32 -20.47 -4.94 -13.34
N LYS A 33 -21.22 -4.05 -12.68
CA LYS A 33 -20.89 -2.61 -12.57
C LYS A 33 -20.17 -2.33 -11.25
N LEU A 34 -18.92 -2.72 -11.22
CA LEU A 34 -18.02 -2.41 -10.13
C LEU A 34 -16.80 -1.66 -10.70
N ASP A 35 -16.73 -0.38 -10.42
CA ASP A 35 -15.68 0.47 -10.99
C ASP A 35 -14.32 0.25 -10.31
N ILE A 36 -14.32 0.11 -8.99
CA ILE A 36 -13.10 -0.11 -8.20
C ILE A 36 -13.39 -1.10 -7.07
N LEU A 37 -12.61 -2.15 -6.98
CA LEU A 37 -12.59 -3.05 -5.84
C LEU A 37 -11.45 -2.67 -4.89
N VAL A 38 -11.80 -2.37 -3.63
CA VAL A 38 -10.82 -2.09 -2.58
C VAL A 38 -10.60 -3.33 -1.74
N ILE A 39 -9.36 -3.78 -1.66
CA ILE A 39 -8.91 -4.87 -0.78
C ILE A 39 -7.98 -4.26 0.26
N ALA A 40 -8.43 -4.23 1.51
CA ALA A 40 -7.67 -3.59 2.58
C ALA A 40 -7.58 -4.50 3.80
N ASP A 41 -6.42 -4.48 4.44
CA ASP A 41 -6.18 -5.07 5.75
C ASP A 41 -6.57 -6.56 5.84
N MET A 42 -6.15 -7.35 4.85
CA MET A 42 -6.37 -8.79 4.85
C MET A 42 -5.71 -9.44 6.08
N LYS A 43 -6.46 -10.27 6.79
CA LYS A 43 -5.97 -11.01 7.97
C LYS A 43 -5.59 -12.45 7.63
N THR A 44 -6.17 -13.00 6.59
CA THR A 44 -5.91 -14.33 6.05
C THR A 44 -5.77 -14.26 4.53
N PRO A 45 -5.00 -15.15 3.91
CA PRO A 45 -4.96 -15.25 2.46
C PRO A 45 -6.35 -15.54 1.89
N LEU A 46 -6.58 -15.11 0.66
CA LEU A 46 -7.80 -15.48 -0.08
C LEU A 46 -7.83 -17.00 -0.30
N SER A 47 -9.02 -17.58 -0.17
CA SER A 47 -9.26 -18.95 -0.60
C SER A 47 -9.19 -19.08 -2.13
N ASP A 48 -9.03 -20.30 -2.62
CA ASP A 48 -8.99 -20.56 -4.08
C ASP A 48 -10.23 -20.00 -4.80
N ASN A 49 -11.40 -20.14 -4.20
CA ASN A 49 -12.64 -19.63 -4.79
C ASN A 49 -12.71 -18.10 -4.84
N GLU A 50 -12.22 -17.43 -3.80
CA GLU A 50 -12.13 -15.97 -3.76
C GLU A 50 -11.11 -15.47 -4.78
N MET A 51 -9.98 -16.17 -4.91
CA MET A 51 -8.95 -15.85 -5.90
C MET A 51 -9.46 -16.03 -7.33
N ILE A 52 -10.22 -17.10 -7.62
CA ILE A 52 -10.84 -17.31 -8.94
C ILE A 52 -11.75 -16.14 -9.29
N ARG A 53 -12.61 -15.70 -8.36
CA ARG A 53 -13.52 -14.56 -8.61
C ARG A 53 -12.78 -13.25 -8.79
N LEU A 54 -11.74 -13.04 -8.01
CA LEU A 54 -10.90 -11.86 -8.14
C LEU A 54 -10.19 -11.82 -9.49
N ASN A 55 -9.63 -12.95 -9.92
CA ASN A 55 -8.98 -13.08 -11.22
C ASN A 55 -9.97 -12.80 -12.37
N ALA A 56 -11.18 -13.35 -12.29
CA ALA A 56 -12.22 -13.04 -13.28
C ALA A 56 -12.58 -11.54 -13.30
N TYR A 57 -12.53 -10.85 -12.15
CA TYR A 57 -12.72 -9.40 -12.11
C TYR A 57 -11.56 -8.65 -12.77
N ILE A 58 -10.32 -9.06 -12.53
CA ILE A 58 -9.12 -8.49 -13.15
C ILE A 58 -9.12 -8.71 -14.67
N GLU A 59 -9.40 -9.92 -15.11
CA GLU A 59 -9.44 -10.30 -16.53
C GLU A 59 -10.46 -9.49 -17.35
N ARG A 60 -11.56 -9.10 -16.76
CA ARG A 60 -12.53 -8.21 -17.41
C ARG A 60 -12.17 -6.71 -17.35
N GLY A 61 -10.98 -6.37 -16.88
CA GLY A 61 -10.47 -5.00 -16.79
C GLY A 61 -10.89 -4.25 -15.52
N GLY A 62 -11.17 -4.95 -14.43
CA GLY A 62 -11.52 -4.35 -13.15
C GLY A 62 -10.36 -3.61 -12.51
N ASN A 63 -10.64 -2.48 -11.85
CA ASN A 63 -9.64 -1.70 -11.14
C ASN A 63 -9.54 -2.11 -9.68
N LEU A 64 -8.32 -2.21 -9.19
CA LEU A 64 -8.02 -2.58 -7.80
C LEU A 64 -7.34 -1.44 -7.05
N LEU A 65 -7.72 -1.26 -5.79
CA LEU A 65 -6.94 -0.55 -4.80
C LEU A 65 -6.59 -1.54 -3.68
N ILE A 66 -5.32 -1.90 -3.57
CA ILE A 66 -4.85 -2.86 -2.57
C ILE A 66 -4.03 -2.12 -1.52
N VAL A 67 -4.42 -2.30 -0.26
CA VAL A 67 -3.75 -1.70 0.89
C VAL A 67 -3.42 -2.80 1.89
N GLY A 68 -2.15 -2.96 2.21
CA GLY A 68 -1.67 -3.94 3.19
C GLY A 68 -0.89 -3.28 4.32
N GLU A 69 -0.85 -3.95 5.45
CA GLU A 69 -0.05 -3.54 6.61
C GLU A 69 1.34 -4.19 6.58
N PRO A 70 2.34 -3.59 7.24
CA PRO A 70 3.62 -4.22 7.45
C PRO A 70 3.48 -5.60 8.11
N ARG A 71 4.46 -6.47 7.86
CA ARG A 71 4.50 -7.84 8.43
C ARG A 71 3.33 -8.74 8.00
N ARG A 72 2.67 -8.39 6.86
CA ARG A 72 1.57 -9.17 6.26
C ARG A 72 1.94 -9.75 4.91
N GLN A 73 3.22 -9.85 4.60
CA GLN A 73 3.70 -10.37 3.31
C GLN A 73 3.17 -11.78 3.01
N GLU A 74 3.08 -12.67 4.01
CA GLU A 74 2.56 -14.03 3.80
C GLU A 74 1.08 -14.05 3.40
N VAL A 75 0.31 -13.05 3.83
CA VAL A 75 -1.10 -12.90 3.49
C VAL A 75 -1.29 -12.20 2.17
N MET A 76 -0.47 -11.16 1.91
CA MET A 76 -0.65 -10.26 0.76
C MET A 76 0.03 -10.79 -0.51
N ASN A 77 1.21 -11.41 -0.39
CA ASN A 77 2.00 -11.78 -1.55
C ASN A 77 1.33 -12.79 -2.48
N PRO A 78 0.57 -13.78 -2.02
CA PRO A 78 -0.19 -14.65 -2.92
C PRO A 78 -1.13 -13.90 -3.88
N LEU A 79 -1.63 -12.74 -3.45
CA LEU A 79 -2.45 -11.86 -4.28
C LEU A 79 -1.60 -10.95 -5.16
N VAL A 80 -0.64 -10.22 -4.59
CA VAL A 80 0.00 -9.09 -5.30
C VAL A 80 1.13 -9.53 -6.22
N GLU A 81 1.77 -10.67 -5.99
CA GLU A 81 2.83 -11.17 -6.85
C GLU A 81 2.36 -11.48 -8.27
N GLN A 82 1.12 -11.92 -8.43
CA GLN A 82 0.55 -12.10 -9.77
C GLN A 82 0.36 -10.77 -10.52
N LEU A 83 0.34 -9.65 -9.81
CA LEU A 83 0.23 -8.29 -10.35
C LEU A 83 1.58 -7.60 -10.55
N GLY A 84 2.69 -8.31 -10.33
CA GLY A 84 4.04 -7.80 -10.55
C GLY A 84 4.65 -7.04 -9.37
N VAL A 85 4.10 -7.20 -8.16
CA VAL A 85 4.57 -6.51 -6.95
C VAL A 85 4.64 -7.48 -5.78
N ARG A 86 5.59 -7.28 -4.89
CA ARG A 86 5.73 -8.03 -3.65
C ARG A 86 5.91 -7.11 -2.46
N PHE A 87 5.27 -7.41 -1.35
CA PHE A 87 5.56 -6.81 -0.04
C PHE A 87 6.83 -7.42 0.53
N LEU A 88 7.78 -6.59 0.91
CA LEU A 88 8.95 -7.04 1.64
C LEU A 88 8.59 -7.36 3.10
N PRO A 89 9.33 -8.28 3.74
CA PRO A 89 9.14 -8.58 5.15
C PRO A 89 9.51 -7.39 6.03
N GLY A 90 8.93 -7.31 7.22
CA GLY A 90 9.23 -6.27 8.19
C GLY A 90 8.43 -4.98 7.97
N GLN A 91 8.97 -3.90 8.48
CA GLN A 91 8.41 -2.55 8.41
C GLN A 91 9.48 -1.58 7.94
N LEU A 92 9.16 -0.74 6.98
CA LEU A 92 10.11 0.25 6.50
C LEU A 92 10.37 1.30 7.58
N VAL A 93 11.63 1.53 7.88
CA VAL A 93 12.08 2.52 8.86
C VAL A 93 13.10 3.48 8.24
N ARG A 94 13.11 4.69 8.76
CA ARG A 94 14.09 5.70 8.42
C ARG A 94 14.34 6.58 9.65
N PRO A 95 15.35 6.30 10.45
CA PRO A 95 15.67 7.10 11.63
C PRO A 95 15.90 8.57 11.29
N THR A 96 15.31 9.44 12.07
CA THR A 96 15.47 10.89 11.97
C THR A 96 15.58 11.49 13.38
N GLU A 97 16.08 12.71 13.49
CA GLU A 97 16.22 13.40 14.80
C GLU A 97 14.86 13.85 15.39
N HIS A 98 13.82 13.97 14.57
CA HIS A 98 12.59 14.64 14.96
C HIS A 98 11.33 13.76 14.93
N PHE A 99 11.38 12.62 14.26
CA PHE A 99 10.23 11.74 14.09
C PHE A 99 10.57 10.32 14.51
N LEU A 100 9.55 9.55 14.84
CA LEU A 100 9.69 8.12 15.05
C LEU A 100 10.25 7.45 13.79
N PRO A 101 11.05 6.39 13.92
CA PRO A 101 11.72 5.76 12.79
C PRO A 101 10.77 5.21 11.73
N ASP A 102 9.57 4.79 12.14
CA ASP A 102 8.53 4.24 11.28
C ASP A 102 7.70 5.30 10.53
N LEU A 103 7.95 6.59 10.77
CA LEU A 103 7.41 7.67 9.95
C LEU A 103 8.32 7.92 8.74
N VAL A 104 8.05 7.22 7.65
CA VAL A 104 8.79 7.38 6.41
C VAL A 104 8.26 8.58 5.61
N LEU A 105 9.18 9.42 5.15
CA LEU A 105 8.88 10.56 4.29
C LEU A 105 9.25 10.22 2.85
N ALA A 106 8.24 9.94 2.03
CA ALA A 106 8.41 9.57 0.63
C ALA A 106 8.34 10.79 -0.31
N LYS A 107 8.97 10.68 -1.45
CA LYS A 107 8.92 11.66 -2.55
C LYS A 107 8.19 11.09 -3.73
N ALA A 108 7.45 11.94 -4.44
CA ALA A 108 6.84 11.55 -5.70
C ALA A 108 7.93 11.35 -6.77
N THR A 109 7.74 10.32 -7.59
CA THR A 109 8.60 10.02 -8.73
C THR A 109 8.32 10.95 -9.92
N PRO A 110 9.19 11.01 -10.93
CA PRO A 110 8.89 11.70 -12.18
C PRO A 110 7.61 11.18 -12.85
N GLU A 111 7.37 9.87 -12.79
CA GLU A 111 6.19 9.21 -13.33
C GLU A 111 4.91 9.67 -12.61
N ALA A 112 4.93 9.70 -11.28
CA ALA A 112 3.81 10.26 -10.49
C ALA A 112 3.53 11.72 -10.85
N ASN A 113 4.57 12.52 -11.04
CA ASN A 113 4.45 13.92 -11.43
C ASN A 113 3.81 14.08 -12.82
N ALA A 114 4.12 13.18 -13.75
CA ALA A 114 3.52 13.18 -15.08
C ALA A 114 2.03 12.76 -15.05
N MET A 115 1.64 11.91 -14.11
CA MET A 115 0.27 11.41 -13.97
C MET A 115 -0.67 12.40 -13.29
N SER A 116 -0.17 13.26 -12.39
CA SER A 116 -1.02 14.11 -11.56
C SER A 116 -0.42 15.51 -11.32
N TYR A 117 -1.21 16.53 -11.63
CA TYR A 117 -0.88 17.91 -11.28
C TYR A 117 -0.62 18.08 -9.77
N LEU A 118 -1.34 17.35 -8.92
CA LEU A 118 -1.14 17.42 -7.47
C LEU A 118 0.25 16.93 -7.06
N PHE A 119 0.72 15.82 -7.60
CA PHE A 119 2.06 15.29 -7.32
C PHE A 119 3.16 16.20 -7.89
N ASN A 120 2.94 16.72 -9.09
CA ASN A 120 3.85 17.70 -9.68
C ASN A 120 3.99 18.96 -8.81
N SER A 121 2.87 19.50 -8.33
CA SER A 121 2.86 20.68 -7.43
C SER A 121 3.55 20.38 -6.10
N LEU A 122 3.35 19.19 -5.54
CA LEU A 122 4.02 18.73 -4.34
C LEU A 122 5.54 18.68 -4.53
N SER A 123 6.00 18.10 -5.63
CA SER A 123 7.42 18.00 -5.98
C SER A 123 8.05 19.38 -6.22
N TYR A 124 7.34 20.27 -6.91
CA TYR A 124 7.79 21.65 -7.13
C TYR A 124 7.99 22.40 -5.79
N ALA A 125 7.08 22.21 -4.85
CA ALA A 125 7.17 22.74 -3.49
C ALA A 125 8.19 22.02 -2.59
N LYS A 126 8.93 21.03 -3.10
CA LYS A 126 9.82 20.15 -2.34
C LYS A 126 9.11 19.44 -1.17
N GLY A 127 7.83 19.19 -1.34
CA GLY A 127 7.01 18.49 -0.36
C GLY A 127 7.30 17.00 -0.32
N VAL A 128 6.86 16.39 0.76
CA VAL A 128 6.98 14.94 1.00
C VAL A 128 5.63 14.37 1.42
N ILE A 129 5.48 13.08 1.28
CA ILE A 129 4.32 12.34 1.73
C ILE A 129 4.71 11.55 2.97
N ALA A 130 4.00 11.78 4.05
CA ALA A 130 4.19 11.04 5.29
C ALA A 130 3.50 9.67 5.19
N MET A 131 4.26 8.62 5.37
CA MET A 131 3.81 7.23 5.35
C MET A 131 4.16 6.56 6.69
N PRO A 132 3.32 6.70 7.70
CA PRO A 132 3.55 6.06 8.99
C PRO A 132 3.28 4.56 8.90
N GLY A 133 4.17 3.76 9.47
CA GLY A 133 3.97 2.31 9.58
C GLY A 133 3.77 1.64 8.22
N CYS A 134 4.61 1.92 7.24
CA CYS A 134 4.52 1.33 5.91
C CYS A 134 5.49 0.16 5.73
N THR A 135 5.27 -0.62 4.68
CA THR A 135 6.21 -1.64 4.20
C THR A 135 6.78 -1.26 2.84
N ALA A 136 7.96 -1.75 2.53
CA ALA A 136 8.55 -1.59 1.22
C ALA A 136 7.94 -2.59 0.21
N LEU A 137 7.95 -2.20 -1.05
CA LEU A 137 7.50 -3.01 -2.18
C LEU A 137 8.67 -3.24 -3.13
N GLU A 138 8.72 -4.41 -3.74
CA GLU A 138 9.63 -4.69 -4.83
C GLU A 138 8.90 -5.21 -6.07
N TYR A 139 9.59 -5.17 -7.21
CA TYR A 139 9.07 -5.71 -8.47
C TYR A 139 9.15 -7.23 -8.49
N VAL A 140 8.15 -7.85 -9.14
CA VAL A 140 8.16 -9.24 -9.54
C VAL A 140 8.06 -9.27 -11.06
N ASP A 141 9.15 -9.67 -11.72
CA ASP A 141 9.24 -9.67 -13.17
C ASP A 141 8.27 -10.66 -13.85
N ASP A 142 8.04 -10.44 -15.15
CA ASP A 142 7.33 -11.36 -16.07
C ASP A 142 5.86 -11.65 -15.74
N LYS A 143 5.16 -10.72 -15.08
CA LYS A 143 3.72 -10.87 -14.81
C LYS A 143 2.81 -10.20 -15.85
N GLY A 144 3.39 -9.54 -16.85
CA GLY A 144 2.62 -8.89 -17.92
C GLY A 144 1.96 -7.57 -17.53
N TYR A 145 2.38 -6.97 -16.42
CA TYR A 145 1.94 -5.66 -15.95
C TYR A 145 3.07 -4.64 -15.98
N ASP A 146 2.76 -3.43 -16.38
CA ASP A 146 3.65 -2.28 -16.23
C ASP A 146 3.54 -1.76 -14.80
N VAL A 147 4.60 -1.91 -14.01
CA VAL A 147 4.64 -1.44 -12.63
C VAL A 147 5.33 -0.08 -12.56
N ILE A 148 4.61 0.92 -12.09
CA ILE A 148 5.08 2.30 -11.99
C ILE A 148 5.15 2.71 -10.52
N PRO A 149 6.34 2.91 -9.93
CA PRO A 149 6.45 3.43 -8.57
C PRO A 149 6.02 4.89 -8.54
N LEU A 150 5.06 5.21 -7.67
CA LEU A 150 4.59 6.58 -7.52
C LEU A 150 5.35 7.34 -6.42
N PHE A 151 5.77 6.63 -5.39
CA PHE A 151 6.46 7.20 -4.23
C PHE A 151 7.65 6.35 -3.86
N VAL A 152 8.75 7.01 -3.53
CA VAL A 152 10.00 6.36 -3.12
C VAL A 152 10.53 7.00 -1.84
N SER A 153 11.08 6.19 -0.96
CA SER A 153 11.84 6.63 0.21
C SER A 153 13.29 6.91 -0.15
N ASP A 154 14.03 7.47 0.80
CA ASP A 154 15.49 7.65 0.68
C ASP A 154 16.17 6.33 1.05
N SER A 155 16.55 5.56 0.05
CA SER A 155 17.19 4.24 0.21
C SER A 155 18.57 4.29 0.89
N ALA A 156 19.20 5.46 0.98
CA ALA A 156 20.51 5.59 1.64
C ALA A 156 20.43 5.56 3.17
N ARG A 157 19.25 5.71 3.74
CA ARG A 157 19.05 5.84 5.20
C ARG A 157 17.84 5.07 5.73
N GLY A 158 17.20 4.29 4.90
CA GLY A 158 16.03 3.49 5.28
C GLY A 158 16.28 2.03 4.98
N TRP A 159 15.66 1.16 5.76
CA TRP A 159 15.67 -0.29 5.56
C TRP A 159 14.36 -0.90 6.05
N ASN A 160 14.14 -2.16 5.75
CA ASN A 160 13.02 -2.93 6.29
C ASN A 160 13.43 -3.58 7.61
N GLU A 161 12.97 -3.05 8.70
CA GLU A 161 13.22 -3.52 10.06
C GLU A 161 12.42 -4.80 10.33
N LEU A 162 13.11 -5.88 10.64
CA LEU A 162 12.51 -7.19 10.83
C LEU A 162 12.14 -7.49 12.28
N GLN A 163 12.90 -7.00 13.23
CA GLN A 163 12.85 -7.42 14.63
C GLN A 163 12.06 -6.44 15.50
N THR A 164 12.35 -5.15 15.39
CA THR A 164 11.69 -4.14 16.21
C THR A 164 10.24 -3.95 15.81
N VAL A 165 9.34 -4.08 16.78
CA VAL A 165 7.88 -3.95 16.60
C VAL A 165 7.33 -2.67 17.22
N ASN A 166 7.93 -2.26 18.34
CA ASN A 166 7.50 -1.08 19.09
C ASN A 166 8.58 0.00 19.03
N PHE A 167 8.35 1.04 18.24
CA PHE A 167 9.28 2.16 18.06
C PHE A 167 9.08 3.30 19.06
N ILE A 168 8.10 3.17 19.97
CA ILE A 168 7.80 4.18 20.99
C ILE A 168 8.54 3.88 22.27
N ASP A 169 8.48 2.64 22.76
CA ASP A 169 8.95 2.23 24.07
C ASP A 169 10.31 1.55 24.03
N ASP A 170 10.64 0.90 22.92
CA ASP A 170 11.90 0.17 22.78
C ASP A 170 13.05 1.14 22.46
N LYS A 171 14.02 1.21 23.35
CA LYS A 171 15.29 1.90 23.10
C LYS A 171 16.21 1.01 22.26
N VAL A 172 15.87 0.83 21.02
CA VAL A 172 16.67 0.03 20.09
C VAL A 172 17.60 0.95 19.33
N GLU A 173 18.87 0.60 19.26
CA GLU A 173 19.75 1.15 18.24
C GLU A 173 19.29 0.57 16.90
N LEU A 174 18.57 1.39 16.14
CA LEU A 174 18.09 1.01 14.83
C LEU A 174 19.25 1.04 13.84
N ASN A 175 19.88 -0.10 13.70
CA ASN A 175 20.93 -0.35 12.70
C ASN A 175 20.49 -1.56 11.86
N PRO A 176 20.70 -1.53 10.54
CA PRO A 176 20.34 -2.68 9.71
C PRO A 176 21.08 -3.94 10.15
N GLU A 177 20.33 -5.02 10.31
CA GLU A 177 20.87 -6.34 10.59
C GLU A 177 21.01 -7.17 9.32
N THR A 178 21.60 -8.36 9.43
CA THR A 178 21.74 -9.27 8.29
C THR A 178 20.38 -9.71 7.77
N GLY A 179 20.09 -9.41 6.51
CA GLY A 179 18.82 -9.73 5.85
C GLY A 179 17.83 -8.56 5.79
N GLU A 180 18.18 -7.42 6.37
CA GLU A 180 17.44 -6.16 6.22
C GLU A 180 17.98 -5.38 5.01
N VAL A 181 17.08 -4.85 4.18
CA VAL A 181 17.39 -4.15 2.91
C VAL A 181 16.65 -2.82 2.80
#